data_f1188022ff750c57722fdc06b5194161
#
_entry.id   f1188022ff750c57722fdc06b5194161
#
_cell.length_a   1.000
_cell.length_b   1.000
_cell.length_c   1.000
_cell.angle_alpha   90.00
_cell.angle_beta   90.00
_cell.angle_gamma   90.00
#
_symmetry.space_group_name_H-M   'P 1'
#
loop_
_entity.id
_entity.type
_entity.pdbx_description
1 polymer ?
#
loop_
_entity_poly.entity_id
_entity_poly.type
_entity_poly.pdbx_seq_one_letter_code
_entity_poly.pdbx_strand_id
1 'polypeptide(L)'
;NKKIQIAAYWITIFKKLKEGVLYIENAEKFYLATNTNSYRIARNCKVQTIRVPFLVVHYSWARSEEELNQKISNWGHNKDFDIDKYLNFWKNINKTNYKEFSNIHPFIKNAWKKLNYCEGKTIDEVIKNLIHKDISVSKSNLIINNIIQFIKYKFK
;
A
#
# COMPACT_ATOMS: atom_id res chain seq x y z
N ASN A 1 15.92 -0.76 27.86
CA ASN A 1 14.93 -0.13 26.99
C ASN A 1 14.29 -1.18 26.10
N LYS A 2 12.95 -1.22 26.09
CA LYS A 2 12.18 -2.15 25.26
C LYS A 2 12.34 -1.79 23.77
N LYS A 3 12.72 -2.78 22.95
CA LYS A 3 12.83 -2.60 21.49
C LYS A 3 11.44 -2.62 20.87
N ILE A 4 11.08 -1.58 20.15
CA ILE A 4 9.79 -1.42 19.48
C ILE A 4 9.97 -0.93 18.05
N GLN A 5 8.95 -1.16 17.23
CA GLN A 5 8.79 -0.53 15.91
C GLN A 5 7.36 -0.01 15.77
N ILE A 6 7.22 1.08 15.03
CA ILE A 6 5.93 1.73 14.75
C ILE A 6 5.55 1.41 13.31
N ALA A 7 4.30 1.02 13.11
CA ALA A 7 3.77 0.73 11.79
C ALA A 7 2.42 1.41 11.57
N ALA A 8 2.15 1.80 10.33
CA ALA A 8 0.91 2.40 9.88
C ALA A 8 0.19 1.49 8.88
N TYR A 9 -1.02 1.85 8.54
CA TYR A 9 -1.74 1.35 7.37
C TYR A 9 -1.26 2.09 6.13
N TRP A 10 -1.35 1.45 4.96
CA TRP A 10 -0.99 2.12 3.73
C TRP A 10 -1.86 1.67 2.57
N ILE A 11 -2.02 2.58 1.63
CA ILE A 11 -2.63 2.34 0.34
C ILE A 11 -1.62 2.68 -0.75
N THR A 12 -1.76 2.00 -1.88
CA THR A 12 -0.99 2.34 -3.08
C THR A 12 -1.93 2.95 -4.11
N ILE A 13 -1.66 4.20 -4.51
CA ILE A 13 -2.34 4.78 -5.66
C ILE A 13 -1.80 4.10 -6.92
N PHE A 14 -2.68 3.35 -7.57
CA PHE A 14 -2.33 2.52 -8.71
C PHE A 14 -2.41 3.28 -10.02
N LYS A 15 -3.46 4.07 -10.22
CA LYS A 15 -3.64 4.85 -11.45
C LYS A 15 -4.41 6.13 -11.17
N LYS A 16 -3.94 7.23 -11.77
CA LYS A 16 -4.67 8.50 -11.79
C LYS A 16 -5.67 8.48 -12.95
N LEU A 17 -6.90 8.90 -12.69
CA LEU A 17 -7.97 9.09 -13.67
C LEU A 17 -8.35 10.57 -13.71
N LYS A 18 -9.19 10.95 -14.68
CA LYS A 18 -9.64 12.35 -14.83
C LYS A 18 -10.36 12.89 -13.60
N GLU A 19 -11.15 12.04 -12.93
CA GLU A 19 -12.02 12.44 -11.81
C GLU A 19 -11.73 11.67 -10.52
N GLY A 20 -10.55 11.10 -10.38
CA GLY A 20 -10.20 10.32 -9.21
C GLY A 20 -9.00 9.43 -9.40
N VAL A 21 -8.88 8.46 -8.51
CA VAL A 21 -7.79 7.49 -8.53
C VAL A 21 -8.29 6.07 -8.35
N LEU A 22 -7.58 5.13 -8.94
CA LEU A 22 -7.65 3.72 -8.57
C LEU A 22 -6.57 3.45 -7.53
N TYR A 23 -6.93 2.76 -6.45
CA TYR A 23 -6.02 2.48 -5.37
C TYR A 23 -6.17 1.07 -4.82
N ILE A 24 -5.16 0.62 -4.12
CA ILE A 24 -5.07 -0.69 -3.47
C ILE A 24 -4.91 -0.48 -1.97
N GLU A 25 -5.74 -1.14 -1.17
CA GLU A 25 -5.53 -1.26 0.26
C GLU A 25 -4.53 -2.39 0.50
N ASN A 26 -3.34 -2.05 1.00
CA ASN A 26 -2.33 -3.04 1.27
C ASN A 26 -2.63 -3.75 2.59
N ALA A 27 -2.64 -5.06 2.57
CA ALA A 27 -2.82 -5.87 3.78
C ALA A 27 -1.61 -5.79 4.71
N GLU A 28 -0.45 -5.43 4.17
CA GLU A 28 0.81 -5.36 4.88
C GLU A 28 0.93 -4.06 5.69
N LYS A 29 1.85 -4.07 6.65
CA LYS A 29 2.18 -2.90 7.47
C LYS A 29 3.24 -2.06 6.77
N PHE A 30 3.09 -0.75 6.86
CA PHE A 30 4.15 0.18 6.50
C PHE A 30 4.92 0.58 7.77
N TYR A 31 6.18 0.17 7.87
CA TYR A 31 7.00 0.48 9.04
C TYR A 31 7.57 1.89 8.95
N LEU A 32 7.25 2.73 9.95
CA LEU A 32 7.59 4.16 9.98
C LEU A 32 8.88 4.41 10.76
N ALA A 33 9.00 3.83 11.95
CA ALA A 33 10.08 4.11 12.87
C ALA A 33 10.38 2.92 13.77
N THR A 34 11.59 2.92 14.35
CA THR A 34 12.03 1.95 15.35
C THR A 34 13.10 2.58 16.24
N ASN A 35 13.22 2.08 17.47
CA ASN A 35 14.32 2.41 18.39
C ASN A 35 15.44 1.36 18.37
N THR A 36 15.50 0.52 17.36
CA THR A 36 16.62 -0.41 17.15
C THR A 36 17.44 0.00 15.92
N ASN A 37 18.74 -0.20 15.98
CA ASN A 37 19.68 0.16 14.92
C ASN A 37 19.76 -0.90 13.78
N SER A 38 19.03 -1.99 13.89
CA SER A 38 19.03 -3.05 12.88
C SER A 38 17.63 -3.26 12.31
N TYR A 39 17.52 -3.32 11.00
CA TYR A 39 16.30 -3.74 10.32
C TYR A 39 16.62 -4.72 9.19
N ARG A 40 15.62 -5.49 8.82
CA ARG A 40 15.69 -6.48 7.73
C ARG A 40 14.93 -5.96 6.50
N ILE A 41 14.14 -6.81 5.90
CA ILE A 41 13.36 -6.49 4.70
C ILE A 41 12.32 -5.42 5.02
N ALA A 42 12.21 -4.41 4.14
CA ALA A 42 11.20 -3.35 4.19
C ALA A 42 11.09 -2.65 5.57
N ARG A 43 12.23 -2.35 6.19
CA ARG A 43 12.33 -1.68 7.50
C ARG A 43 11.75 -2.48 8.68
N ASN A 44 11.45 -3.75 8.50
CA ASN A 44 10.97 -4.61 9.57
C ASN A 44 12.13 -5.08 10.45
N CYS A 45 12.09 -4.70 11.73
CA CYS A 45 13.11 -5.06 12.72
C CYS A 45 12.79 -6.35 13.49
N LYS A 46 11.64 -6.99 13.21
CA LYS A 46 11.14 -8.18 13.92
C LYS A 46 11.03 -8.01 15.46
N VAL A 47 10.78 -6.79 15.89
CA VAL A 47 10.52 -6.44 17.29
C VAL A 47 9.04 -6.17 17.53
N GLN A 48 8.65 -5.89 18.76
CA GLN A 48 7.25 -5.55 19.05
C GLN A 48 6.77 -4.41 18.16
N THR A 49 5.67 -4.62 17.44
CA THR A 49 5.09 -3.63 16.55
C THR A 49 3.92 -2.93 17.24
N ILE A 50 3.97 -1.59 17.29
CA ILE A 50 2.85 -0.74 17.67
C ILE A 50 2.26 -0.18 16.39
N ARG A 51 0.97 -0.43 16.17
CA ARG A 51 0.25 0.12 15.02
C ARG A 51 -0.38 1.44 15.39
N VAL A 52 -0.17 2.46 14.56
CA VAL A 52 -0.73 3.81 14.73
C VAL A 52 -1.84 4.06 13.71
N PRO A 53 -2.80 4.98 14.01
CA PRO A 53 -3.96 5.25 13.16
C PRO A 53 -3.63 6.18 11.98
N PHE A 54 -2.43 6.07 11.43
CA PHE A 54 -2.05 6.86 10.27
C PHE A 54 -2.24 6.05 9.00
N LEU A 55 -2.70 6.73 7.96
CA LEU A 55 -2.75 6.19 6.61
C LEU A 55 -1.58 6.76 5.80
N VAL A 56 -0.72 5.89 5.32
CA VAL A 56 0.34 6.25 4.38
C VAL A 56 -0.20 6.11 2.97
N VAL A 57 -0.18 7.18 2.21
CA VAL A 57 -0.55 7.18 0.79
C VAL A 57 0.71 7.03 -0.05
N HIS A 58 0.87 5.85 -0.65
CA HIS A 58 2.03 5.54 -1.48
C HIS A 58 1.72 5.82 -2.95
N TYR A 59 2.26 6.92 -3.46
CA TYR A 59 2.05 7.38 -4.83
C TYR A 59 3.06 6.76 -5.80
N SER A 60 2.99 5.45 -5.98
CA SER A 60 4.04 4.69 -6.68
C SER A 60 3.75 4.40 -8.15
N TRP A 61 2.49 4.06 -8.47
CA TRP A 61 2.08 3.63 -9.81
C TRP A 61 1.23 4.66 -10.56
N ALA A 62 0.74 5.69 -9.88
CA ALA A 62 -0.07 6.76 -10.45
C ALA A 62 0.80 7.83 -11.13
N ARG A 63 1.54 7.43 -12.13
CA ARG A 63 2.50 8.23 -12.91
C ARG A 63 2.00 8.43 -14.32
N SER A 64 2.68 9.29 -15.11
CA SER A 64 2.51 9.27 -16.55
C SER A 64 3.04 7.95 -17.13
N GLU A 65 2.71 7.66 -18.38
CA GLU A 65 3.21 6.46 -19.05
C GLU A 65 4.73 6.46 -19.16
N GLU A 66 5.32 7.61 -19.52
CA GLU A 66 6.76 7.80 -19.66
C GLU A 66 7.47 7.59 -18.32
N GLU A 67 6.97 8.21 -17.25
CA GLU A 67 7.52 8.03 -15.90
C GLU A 67 7.40 6.59 -15.39
N LEU A 68 6.30 5.90 -15.76
CA LEU A 68 6.10 4.51 -15.38
C LEU A 68 7.06 3.59 -16.13
N ASN A 69 7.27 3.80 -17.43
CA ASN A 69 8.25 3.08 -18.23
C ASN A 69 9.66 3.26 -17.67
N GLN A 70 10.07 4.50 -17.38
CA GLN A 70 11.36 4.78 -16.78
C GLN A 70 11.53 4.10 -15.42
N LYS A 71 10.49 4.16 -14.57
CA LYS A 71 10.50 3.51 -13.26
C LYS A 71 10.69 2.00 -13.39
N ILE A 72 9.93 1.35 -14.26
CA ILE A 72 9.96 -0.11 -14.42
C ILE A 72 11.29 -0.56 -15.01
N SER A 73 11.81 0.15 -16.00
CA SER A 73 13.11 -0.16 -16.61
C SER A 73 14.26 -0.11 -15.58
N ASN A 74 14.18 0.80 -14.61
CA ASN A 74 15.18 0.95 -13.55
C ASN A 74 14.85 0.15 -12.27
N TRP A 75 13.77 -0.63 -12.27
CA TRP A 75 13.36 -1.38 -11.09
C TRP A 75 14.11 -2.71 -10.99
N GLY A 76 14.62 -3.05 -9.80
CA GLY A 76 15.36 -4.29 -9.58
C GLY A 76 14.57 -5.58 -9.86
N HIS A 77 13.23 -5.48 -10.03
CA HIS A 77 12.32 -6.57 -10.35
C HIS A 77 11.85 -6.57 -11.82
N ASN A 78 12.52 -5.82 -12.68
CA ASN A 78 12.12 -5.70 -14.10
C ASN A 78 12.21 -7.01 -14.89
N LYS A 79 12.94 -8.00 -14.38
CA LYS A 79 13.06 -9.35 -14.97
C LYS A 79 12.06 -10.37 -14.41
N ASP A 80 11.29 -10.00 -13.40
CA ASP A 80 10.41 -10.94 -12.68
C ASP A 80 9.04 -11.09 -13.35
N PHE A 81 8.73 -10.26 -14.35
CA PHE A 81 7.45 -10.27 -15.09
C PHE A 81 7.59 -9.66 -16.48
N ASP A 82 6.60 -9.91 -17.33
CA ASP A 82 6.48 -9.32 -18.66
C ASP A 82 6.02 -7.86 -18.54
N ILE A 83 6.96 -6.93 -18.76
CA ILE A 83 6.77 -5.49 -18.61
C ILE A 83 5.73 -4.97 -19.61
N ASP A 84 5.85 -5.35 -20.87
CA ASP A 84 4.99 -4.83 -21.95
C ASP A 84 3.55 -5.28 -21.75
N LYS A 85 3.36 -6.53 -21.40
CA LYS A 85 2.05 -7.07 -21.04
C LYS A 85 1.44 -6.36 -19.84
N TYR A 86 2.24 -6.08 -18.82
CA TYR A 86 1.76 -5.41 -17.62
C TYR A 86 1.44 -3.93 -17.86
N LEU A 87 2.25 -3.23 -18.64
CA LEU A 87 1.99 -1.84 -19.04
C LEU A 87 0.73 -1.74 -19.88
N ASN A 88 0.53 -2.65 -20.83
CA ASN A 88 -0.70 -2.71 -21.62
C ASN A 88 -1.93 -2.97 -20.73
N PHE A 89 -1.83 -3.88 -19.78
CA PHE A 89 -2.84 -4.11 -18.76
C PHE A 89 -3.13 -2.82 -17.97
N TRP A 90 -2.10 -2.14 -17.45
CA TRP A 90 -2.25 -0.91 -16.69
C TRP A 90 -2.88 0.22 -17.52
N LYS A 91 -2.52 0.36 -18.80
CA LYS A 91 -3.10 1.33 -19.73
C LYS A 91 -4.61 1.13 -19.91
N ASN A 92 -5.05 -0.09 -20.04
CA ASN A 92 -6.44 -0.45 -20.35
C ASN A 92 -7.38 -0.39 -19.13
N ILE A 93 -6.86 -0.37 -17.89
CA ILE A 93 -7.70 -0.23 -16.71
C ILE A 93 -8.23 1.20 -16.59
N ASN A 94 -9.53 1.31 -16.34
CA ASN A 94 -10.23 2.58 -16.20
C ASN A 94 -11.38 2.48 -15.18
N LYS A 95 -12.17 3.57 -15.04
CA LYS A 95 -13.28 3.68 -14.06
C LYS A 95 -14.39 2.65 -14.29
N THR A 96 -14.59 2.17 -15.52
CA THR A 96 -15.70 1.27 -15.85
C THR A 96 -15.35 -0.20 -15.64
N ASN A 97 -14.09 -0.59 -15.87
CA ASN A 97 -13.67 -1.99 -15.88
C ASN A 97 -12.79 -2.42 -14.69
N TYR A 98 -12.36 -1.51 -13.80
CA TYR A 98 -11.40 -1.84 -12.75
C TYR A 98 -11.84 -2.97 -11.80
N LYS A 99 -13.15 -3.18 -11.64
CA LYS A 99 -13.71 -4.23 -10.77
C LYS A 99 -13.56 -5.65 -11.33
N GLU A 100 -13.32 -5.77 -12.62
CA GLU A 100 -13.13 -7.05 -13.32
C GLU A 100 -11.77 -7.67 -13.03
N PHE A 101 -10.83 -6.87 -12.51
CA PHE A 101 -9.46 -7.30 -12.28
C PHE A 101 -9.19 -7.63 -10.82
N SER A 102 -8.52 -8.74 -10.61
CA SER A 102 -8.07 -9.21 -9.30
C SER A 102 -6.62 -9.69 -9.37
N ASN A 103 -5.94 -9.73 -8.21
CA ASN A 103 -4.55 -10.21 -8.11
C ASN A 103 -3.59 -9.47 -9.06
N ILE A 104 -3.66 -8.16 -9.05
CA ILE A 104 -3.04 -7.28 -10.02
C ILE A 104 -1.57 -6.91 -9.74
N HIS A 105 -0.94 -7.49 -8.73
CA HIS A 105 0.50 -7.30 -8.51
C HIS A 105 1.28 -7.99 -9.63
N PRO A 106 2.31 -7.34 -10.23
CA PRO A 106 2.98 -7.86 -11.42
C PRO A 106 3.62 -9.24 -11.24
N PHE A 107 4.11 -9.57 -10.02
CA PHE A 107 4.81 -10.84 -9.76
C PHE A 107 4.50 -11.48 -8.39
N ILE A 108 3.87 -10.78 -7.42
CA ILE A 108 3.50 -11.36 -6.13
C ILE A 108 2.03 -11.78 -6.15
N LYS A 109 1.80 -13.08 -6.21
CA LYS A 109 0.46 -13.64 -6.21
C LYS A 109 -0.32 -13.24 -4.94
N ASN A 110 -1.56 -12.81 -5.10
CA ASN A 110 -2.47 -12.39 -4.03
C ASN A 110 -2.06 -11.18 -3.20
N ALA A 111 -1.03 -10.43 -3.59
CA ALA A 111 -0.61 -9.23 -2.87
C ALA A 111 -1.61 -8.08 -3.07
N TRP A 112 -2.05 -7.85 -4.29
CA TRP A 112 -3.00 -6.79 -4.67
C TRP A 112 -4.31 -7.39 -5.17
N LYS A 113 -5.15 -7.75 -4.21
CA LYS A 113 -6.35 -8.55 -4.48
C LYS A 113 -7.38 -7.84 -5.34
N LYS A 114 -7.59 -6.56 -5.14
CA LYS A 114 -8.60 -5.76 -5.86
C LYS A 114 -8.20 -4.29 -5.94
N LEU A 115 -8.72 -3.61 -6.94
CA LEU A 115 -8.72 -2.17 -7.05
C LEU A 115 -9.97 -1.57 -6.40
N ASN A 116 -9.79 -0.41 -5.78
CA ASN A 116 -10.85 0.45 -5.31
C ASN A 116 -10.78 1.79 -6.04
N TYR A 117 -11.90 2.52 -6.10
CA TYR A 117 -11.97 3.85 -6.69
C TYR A 117 -12.24 4.89 -5.62
N CYS A 118 -11.51 6.00 -5.69
CA CYS A 118 -11.77 7.19 -4.91
C CYS A 118 -11.87 8.39 -5.83
N GLU A 119 -12.95 9.15 -5.68
CA GLU A 119 -13.17 10.39 -6.42
C GLU A 119 -12.27 11.51 -5.87
N GLY A 120 -11.88 12.44 -6.75
CA GLY A 120 -11.08 13.62 -6.42
C GLY A 120 -10.25 14.07 -7.60
N LYS A 121 -10.33 15.35 -7.95
CA LYS A 121 -9.55 15.94 -9.06
C LYS A 121 -8.12 16.25 -8.64
N THR A 122 -7.92 16.52 -7.34
CA THR A 122 -6.62 16.77 -6.74
C THR A 122 -6.26 15.68 -5.73
N ILE A 123 -4.99 15.58 -5.39
CA ILE A 123 -4.54 14.60 -4.37
C ILE A 123 -5.13 14.93 -2.99
N ASP A 124 -5.31 16.21 -2.68
CA ASP A 124 -5.90 16.64 -1.41
C ASP A 124 -7.37 16.24 -1.29
N GLU A 125 -8.14 16.37 -2.38
CA GLU A 125 -9.52 15.86 -2.44
C GLU A 125 -9.56 14.35 -2.28
N VAL A 126 -8.67 13.63 -2.96
CA VAL A 126 -8.56 12.17 -2.82
C VAL A 126 -8.24 11.79 -1.38
N ILE A 127 -7.26 12.43 -0.74
CA ILE A 127 -6.90 12.16 0.66
C ILE A 127 -8.09 12.43 1.58
N LYS A 128 -8.77 13.56 1.42
CA LYS A 128 -9.96 13.91 2.19
C LYS A 128 -11.06 12.86 2.04
N ASN A 129 -11.34 12.44 0.82
CA ASN A 129 -12.36 11.42 0.53
C ASN A 129 -11.96 10.02 1.02
N LEU A 130 -10.68 9.67 1.00
CA LEU A 130 -10.18 8.43 1.58
C LEU A 130 -10.35 8.39 3.10
N ILE A 131 -10.10 9.50 3.79
CA ILE A 131 -10.29 9.62 5.25
C ILE A 131 -11.77 9.45 5.61
N HIS A 132 -12.68 10.02 4.82
CA HIS A 132 -14.13 9.89 5.04
C HIS A 132 -14.70 8.50 4.70
N LYS A 133 -14.02 7.67 3.91
CA LYS A 133 -14.48 6.30 3.54
C LYS A 133 -14.13 5.23 4.56
N ASP A 134 -13.93 5.55 5.83
CA ASP A 134 -13.64 4.57 6.90
C ASP A 134 -12.45 3.63 6.62
N ILE A 135 -11.48 4.09 5.85
CA ILE A 135 -10.12 3.54 5.98
C ILE A 135 -9.56 3.93 7.38
N SER A 136 -10.36 4.68 8.14
CA SER A 136 -10.14 4.92 9.56
C SER A 136 -10.16 3.60 10.29
N VAL A 137 -9.00 3.19 10.72
CA VAL A 137 -8.86 2.06 11.61
C VAL A 137 -9.70 2.36 12.85
N SER A 138 -10.77 1.63 13.05
CA SER A 138 -11.56 1.71 14.26
C SER A 138 -10.62 1.65 15.46
N LYS A 139 -10.76 2.58 16.42
CA LYS A 139 -9.94 2.62 17.64
C LYS A 139 -9.90 1.26 18.34
N SER A 140 -11.04 0.55 18.37
CA SER A 140 -11.14 -0.81 18.91
C SER A 140 -10.28 -1.82 18.14
N ASN A 141 -10.30 -1.81 16.82
CA ASN A 141 -9.45 -2.67 16.00
C ASN A 141 -7.96 -2.36 16.17
N LEU A 142 -7.61 -1.10 16.38
CA LEU A 142 -6.24 -0.71 16.67
C LEU A 142 -5.75 -1.27 18.01
N ILE A 143 -6.56 -1.15 19.06
CA ILE A 143 -6.26 -1.69 20.40
C ILE A 143 -6.12 -3.22 20.35
N ILE A 144 -7.08 -3.91 19.74
CA ILE A 144 -7.06 -5.38 19.59
C ILE A 144 -5.80 -5.82 18.83
N ASN A 145 -5.49 -5.17 17.71
CA ASN A 145 -4.28 -5.50 16.95
C ASN A 145 -2.99 -5.28 17.77
N ASN A 146 -2.92 -4.22 18.57
CA ASN A 146 -1.76 -3.96 19.42
C ASN A 146 -1.62 -4.98 20.56
N ILE A 147 -2.73 -5.42 21.15
CA ILE A 147 -2.76 -6.50 22.15
C ILE A 147 -2.28 -7.82 21.52
N ILE A 148 -2.80 -8.19 20.35
CA ILE A 148 -2.37 -9.40 19.63
C ILE A 148 -0.87 -9.34 19.32
N GLN A 149 -0.34 -8.21 18.87
CA GLN A 149 1.09 -8.06 18.58
C GLN A 149 1.94 -8.14 19.85
N PHE A 150 1.44 -7.62 20.97
CA PHE A 150 2.12 -7.73 22.27
C PHE A 150 2.20 -9.20 22.74
N ILE A 151 1.08 -9.93 22.66
CA ILE A 151 1.01 -11.35 23.00
C ILE A 151 1.98 -12.16 22.12
N LYS A 152 1.89 -12.00 20.80
CA LYS A 152 2.80 -12.68 19.85
C LYS A 152 4.29 -12.39 20.09
N TYR A 153 4.61 -11.22 20.62
CA TYR A 153 6.00 -10.87 20.93
C TYR A 153 6.47 -11.49 22.24
N LYS A 154 5.58 -11.57 23.25
CA LYS A 154 5.93 -12.06 24.60
C LYS A 154 6.07 -13.59 24.66
N PHE A 155 5.37 -14.31 23.77
CA PHE A 155 5.33 -15.78 23.75
C PHE A 155 6.10 -16.37 22.53
N LYS A 156 7.05 -15.63 21.97
CA LYS A 156 8.10 -16.09 21.08
C LYS A 156 9.41 -16.27 21.82
#